data_8a64487cc57f3f8f803614fe814a9163
#
_entry.id   8a64487cc57f3f8f803614fe814a9163
#
_cell.length_a   1.000
_cell.length_b   1.000
_cell.length_c   1.000
_cell.angle_alpha   90.00
_cell.angle_beta   90.00
_cell.angle_gamma   90.00
#
_symmetry.space_group_name_H-M   'P 1'
#
loop_
_entity.id
_entity.type
_entity.pdbx_description
1 polymer ?
#
loop_
_entity_poly.entity_id
_entity_poly.type
_entity_poly.pdbx_seq_one_letter_code
_entity_poly.pdbx_strand_id
1 'polypeptide(L)' 'MNVLHQPEVVLAALGRGWTVVRGGRDEGGAFERWVGENFHTHEQAEAAALDWERRAPSTQEEAP' A
#
# COMPACT_ATOMS: atom_id res chain seq x y z
N MET A 1 8.55 -17.17 1.96
CA MET A 1 8.77 -16.02 2.84
C MET A 1 7.84 -14.90 2.43
N ASN A 2 7.09 -14.36 3.38
CA ASN A 2 6.11 -13.31 3.08
C ASN A 2 6.77 -11.95 3.11
N VAL A 3 6.53 -11.16 2.07
CA VAL A 3 7.03 -9.79 1.97
C VAL A 3 5.84 -8.88 1.73
N LEU A 4 5.73 -7.83 2.52
CA LEU A 4 4.70 -6.82 2.38
C LEU A 4 5.38 -5.50 2.03
N HIS A 5 5.04 -4.95 0.86
CA HIS A 5 5.63 -3.71 0.39
C HIS A 5 5.04 -2.50 1.12
N GLN A 6 5.71 -1.37 1.02
CA GLN A 6 5.18 -0.13 1.60
C GLN A 6 3.94 0.32 0.83
N PRO A 7 2.96 0.92 1.54
CA PRO A 7 1.82 1.53 0.86
C PRO A 7 2.28 2.69 -0.02
N GLU A 8 1.64 2.83 -1.17
CA GLU A 8 1.90 3.94 -2.10
C GLU A 8 0.63 4.74 -2.31
N VAL A 9 0.78 6.06 -2.36
CA VAL A 9 -0.31 6.96 -2.69
C VAL A 9 -0.32 7.17 -4.19
N VAL A 10 -1.44 6.90 -4.83
CA VAL A 10 -1.60 7.05 -6.27
C VAL A 10 -2.90 7.77 -6.59
N LEU A 11 -3.00 8.33 -7.79
CA LEU A 11 -4.24 8.93 -8.25
C LEU A 11 -5.28 7.85 -8.46
N ALA A 12 -6.46 8.07 -7.93
CA ALA A 12 -7.58 7.16 -8.14
C ALA A 12 -8.10 7.30 -9.58
N ALA A 13 -8.66 6.22 -10.12
CA ALA A 13 -9.21 6.23 -11.46
C ALA A 13 -10.41 7.17 -11.55
N LEU A 14 -10.65 7.71 -12.74
CA LEU A 14 -11.82 8.54 -13.05
C LEU A 14 -11.95 9.81 -12.19
N GLY A 15 -10.84 10.38 -11.80
CA GLY A 15 -10.84 11.64 -11.06
C GLY A 15 -11.42 11.55 -9.66
N ARG A 16 -11.37 10.38 -9.05
CA ARG A 16 -11.93 10.15 -7.70
C ARG A 16 -10.97 10.51 -6.57
N GLY A 17 -10.00 11.37 -6.85
CA GLY A 17 -9.05 11.82 -5.85
C GLY A 17 -7.83 10.91 -5.76
N TRP A 18 -7.50 10.51 -4.55
CA TRP A 18 -6.28 9.72 -4.28
C TRP A 18 -6.64 8.43 -3.58
N THR A 19 -5.84 7.42 -3.79
CA THR A 19 -6.01 6.14 -3.09
C THR A 19 -4.65 5.61 -2.68
N VAL A 20 -4.66 4.60 -1.81
CA VAL A 20 -3.43 3.95 -1.35
C VAL A 20 -3.46 2.52 -1.85
N VAL A 21 -2.37 2.11 -2.46
CA VAL A 21 -2.22 0.72 -2.94
C VAL A 21 -1.06 0.06 -2.23
N ARG A 22 -1.15 -1.23 -2.09
CA ARG A 22 -0.12 -1.99 -1.41
C ARG A 22 -0.04 -3.39 -2.02
N GLY A 23 1.15 -3.88 -2.19
CA GLY A 23 1.38 -5.22 -2.71
C GLY A 23 2.37 -5.98 -1.87
N GLY A 24 2.77 -7.14 -2.34
CA GLY A 24 3.73 -7.95 -1.63
C GLY A 24 4.03 -9.25 -2.35
N ARG A 25 4.66 -10.16 -1.63
CA ARG A 25 5.01 -11.48 -2.15
C ARG A 25 4.89 -12.50 -1.02
N ASP A 26 4.33 -13.66 -1.34
CA ASP A 26 4.19 -14.74 -0.38
C ASP A 26 4.74 -16.06 -0.99
N GLU A 27 4.42 -17.17 -0.37
CA GLU A 27 4.90 -18.48 -0.82
C GLU A 27 4.40 -18.84 -2.21
N GLY A 28 3.26 -18.32 -2.60
CA GLY A 28 2.69 -18.53 -3.94
C GLY A 28 3.24 -17.59 -5.00
N GLY A 29 4.08 -16.61 -4.61
CA GLY A 29 4.63 -15.60 -5.50
C GLY A 29 4.11 -14.21 -5.19
N ALA A 30 4.25 -13.30 -6.14
CA ALA A 30 3.75 -11.93 -5.97
C ALA A 30 2.23 -11.92 -5.99
N PHE A 31 1.62 -11.20 -5.06
CA PHE A 31 0.18 -11.01 -5.05
C PHE A 31 -0.18 -9.61 -5.52
N GLU A 32 -1.44 -9.45 -5.93
CA GLU A 32 -1.93 -8.15 -6.40
C GLU A 32 -1.93 -7.14 -5.25
N ARG A 33 -1.80 -5.88 -5.64
CA ARG A 33 -1.85 -4.79 -4.68
C ARG A 33 -3.26 -4.65 -4.12
N TRP A 34 -3.33 -4.45 -2.82
CA TRP A 34 -4.58 -4.10 -2.16
C TRP A 34 -4.83 -2.62 -2.35
N VAL A 35 -6.06 -2.27 -2.60
CA VAL A 35 -6.46 -0.88 -2.81
C VAL A 35 -7.18 -0.40 -1.56
N GLY A 36 -6.70 0.71 -1.01
CA GLY A 36 -7.37 1.32 0.13
C GLY A 36 -8.56 2.17 -0.31
N GLU A 37 -9.11 2.90 0.64
CA GLU A 37 -10.21 3.82 0.35
C GLU A 37 -9.74 4.99 -0.51
N ASN A 38 -10.67 5.64 -1.18
CA ASN A 38 -10.38 6.85 -1.93
C ASN A 38 -10.47 8.07 -1.00
N PHE A 39 -9.55 9.00 -1.20
CA PHE A 39 -9.45 10.21 -0.38
C PHE A 39 -9.54 11.45 -1.27
N HIS A 40 -10.08 12.53 -0.73
CA HIS A 40 -10.22 13.78 -1.48
C HIS A 40 -8.90 14.49 -1.73
N THR A 41 -7.96 14.39 -0.79
CA THR A 41 -6.69 15.09 -0.90
C THR A 41 -5.53 14.12 -0.77
N HIS A 42 -4.39 14.54 -1.35
CA HIS A 42 -3.15 13.80 -1.24
C HIS A 42 -2.71 13.64 0.22
N GLU A 43 -2.91 14.69 1.02
CA GLU A 43 -2.58 14.65 2.45
C GLU A 43 -3.36 13.58 3.19
N GLN A 44 -4.65 13.47 2.90
CA GLN A 44 -5.48 12.45 3.52
C GLN A 44 -4.99 11.05 3.15
N ALA A 45 -4.65 10.85 1.89
CA ALA A 45 -4.14 9.58 1.42
C ALA A 45 -2.78 9.25 2.06
N GLU A 46 -1.91 10.24 2.20
CA GLU A 46 -0.63 10.03 2.86
C GLU A 46 -0.81 9.65 4.33
N ALA A 47 -1.72 10.30 5.03
CA ALA A 47 -2.01 9.98 6.42
C ALA A 47 -2.53 8.55 6.55
N ALA A 48 -3.39 8.13 5.63
CA ALA A 48 -3.90 6.77 5.60
C ALA A 48 -2.80 5.76 5.31
N ALA A 49 -1.87 6.09 4.41
CA ALA A 49 -0.75 5.21 4.10
C ALA A 49 0.16 5.03 5.31
N LEU A 50 0.44 6.12 6.02
CA LEU A 50 1.25 6.05 7.24
C LEU A 50 0.56 5.22 8.32
N ASP A 51 -0.73 5.39 8.49
CA ASP A 51 -1.49 4.62 9.45
C ASP A 51 -1.49 3.13 9.10
N TRP A 52 -1.66 2.83 7.82
CA TRP A 52 -1.63 1.45 7.34
C TRP A 52 -0.25 0.81 7.59
N GLU A 53 0.82 1.52 7.26
CA GLU A 53 2.19 1.06 7.51
C GLU A 53 2.42 0.81 8.99
N ARG A 54 1.86 1.64 9.86
CA ARG A 54 2.01 1.51 11.31
C ARG A 54 1.29 0.27 11.84
N ARG A 55 0.10 -0.01 11.30
CA ARG A 55 -0.70 -1.16 11.72
C ARG A 55 -0.17 -2.48 11.15
N ALA A 56 0.38 -2.43 9.95
CA ALA A 56 0.93 -3.58 9.26
C ALA A 56 2.24 -3.17 8.58
N PRO A 57 3.34 -3.12 9.34
CA PRO A 57 4.62 -2.66 8.80
C PRO A 57 5.09 -3.48 7.59
N SER A 58 5.73 -2.78 6.65
CA SER A 58 6.32 -3.44 5.51
C SER A 58 7.41 -4.41 5.97
N THR A 59 7.49 -5.52 5.28
CA THR A 59 8.50 -6.55 5.56
C THR A 59 9.60 -6.43 4.54
N GLN A 60 10.82 -6.25 5.02
CA GLN A 60 11.99 -6.26 4.14
C GLN A 60 12.52 -7.67 4.03
N GLU A 61 12.81 -8.07 2.80
CA GLU A 61 13.44 -9.35 2.55
C GLU A 61 14.90 -9.24 2.93
N GLU A 62 15.30 -10.00 3.94
CA GLU A 62 16.70 -10.03 4.33
C GLU A 62 17.50 -10.84 3.32
N ALA A 63 18.52 -10.22 2.77
CA ALA A 63 19.46 -10.95 1.94
C ALA A 63 20.26 -11.89 2.81
N PRO A 64 20.41 -13.13 2.40
CA PRO A 64 21.24 -14.07 3.17
C PRO A 64 22.72 -13.69 3.17
#